data_734f0513a13794e550cb242da5f6135f
#
_entry.id   734f0513a13794e550cb242da5f6135f
#
_cell.length_a   1.000
_cell.length_b   1.000
_cell.length_c   1.000
_cell.angle_alpha   90.00
_cell.angle_beta   90.00
_cell.angle_gamma   90.00
#
_symmetry.space_group_name_H-M   'P 1'
#
loop_
_entity.id
_entity.type
_entity.pdbx_description
1 polymer ?
#
loop_
_entity_poly.entity_id
_entity_poly.type
_entity_poly.pdbx_seq_one_letter_code
_entity_poly.pdbx_strand_id
1 'polypeptide(L)'
;VRTSVSDSLDGILKAGRDFTLAQIGHIDSYGLHSQWLKDRGMPFTLVYNYSGTSDMNAAFNRKEVEITPTCRQSEVENNPEWNQGFATPLFYVSKEPAWVTEGKAAGKWPWATTFTDFAKAQLNASADELAGIQAIVDTSQSTRVFAMPASTPDNVVSALRVAFSDVIESEAFIADMKKRKYDVGLLTGSALQASIESLNNLPPASLAIV
;
A
#
# COMPACT_ATOMS: atom_id res chain seq x y z
N VAL A 1 8.18 2.78 9.89
CA VAL A 1 9.55 2.81 10.46
C VAL A 1 9.54 2.22 11.87
N ARG A 2 10.66 1.64 12.31
CA ARG A 2 10.80 1.27 13.73
C ARG A 2 10.85 2.53 14.62
N THR A 3 10.02 2.57 15.66
CA THR A 3 9.96 3.72 16.58
C THR A 3 11.31 4.03 17.27
N SER A 4 12.11 2.98 17.53
CA SER A 4 13.46 3.16 18.08
C SER A 4 14.45 3.84 17.14
N VAL A 5 14.12 3.96 15.85
CA VAL A 5 14.92 4.60 14.80
C VAL A 5 14.44 6.02 14.56
N SER A 6 13.12 6.18 14.42
CA SER A 6 12.45 7.48 14.39
C SER A 6 10.99 7.33 14.83
N ASP A 7 10.52 8.24 15.62
CA ASP A 7 9.13 8.31 16.10
C ASP A 7 8.26 9.27 15.30
N SER A 8 8.82 9.89 14.27
CA SER A 8 8.14 10.91 13.46
C SER A 8 8.67 10.98 12.03
N LEU A 9 7.83 11.50 11.13
CA LEU A 9 8.24 11.81 9.77
C LEU A 9 9.33 12.89 9.75
N ASP A 10 9.19 13.91 10.58
CA ASP A 10 10.15 15.01 10.70
C ASP A 10 11.54 14.50 11.17
N GLY A 11 11.55 13.51 12.06
CA GLY A 11 12.77 12.82 12.46
C GLY A 11 13.48 12.10 11.32
N ILE A 12 12.72 11.51 10.38
CA ILE A 12 13.28 10.90 9.17
C ILE A 12 13.89 11.98 8.26
N LEU A 13 13.14 13.05 7.98
CA LEU A 13 13.58 14.10 7.05
C LEU A 13 14.82 14.87 7.54
N LYS A 14 14.98 15.02 8.85
CA LYS A 14 16.07 15.80 9.49
C LYS A 14 17.24 14.96 9.99
N ALA A 15 17.22 13.64 9.79
CA ALA A 15 18.23 12.74 10.37
C ALA A 15 19.64 12.92 9.80
N GLY A 16 19.80 13.51 8.63
CA GLY A 16 21.11 13.69 7.97
C GLY A 16 21.76 12.39 7.52
N ARG A 17 21.00 11.30 7.41
CA ARG A 17 21.41 9.98 6.93
C ARG A 17 20.27 9.26 6.23
N ASP A 18 20.61 8.28 5.44
CA ASP A 18 19.62 7.38 4.84
C ASP A 18 19.13 6.30 5.82
N PHE A 19 17.92 5.82 5.55
CA PHE A 19 17.27 4.71 6.26
C PHE A 19 17.08 3.54 5.32
N THR A 20 17.41 2.33 5.78
CA THR A 20 17.22 1.11 4.99
C THR A 20 15.75 0.75 4.91
N LEU A 21 15.25 0.57 3.68
CA LEU A 21 13.86 0.23 3.36
C LEU A 21 13.81 -1.07 2.54
N ALA A 22 13.10 -2.08 3.05
CA ALA A 22 12.96 -3.37 2.38
C ALA A 22 12.10 -3.28 1.13
N GLN A 23 12.49 -4.01 0.05
CA GLN A 23 11.78 -4.07 -1.23
C GLN A 23 11.79 -5.49 -1.81
N ILE A 24 10.72 -5.85 -2.51
CA ILE A 24 10.65 -7.09 -3.29
C ILE A 24 11.43 -6.89 -4.59
N GLY A 25 11.03 -5.91 -5.39
CA GLY A 25 11.62 -5.62 -6.69
C GLY A 25 11.53 -4.13 -7.04
N HIS A 26 11.89 -3.80 -8.28
CA HIS A 26 11.88 -2.43 -8.77
C HIS A 26 10.53 -2.01 -9.38
N ILE A 27 9.78 -2.97 -9.93
CA ILE A 27 8.56 -2.73 -10.72
C ILE A 27 7.28 -3.18 -10.02
N ASP A 28 7.36 -3.68 -8.80
CA ASP A 28 6.16 -3.91 -7.99
C ASP A 28 5.66 -2.60 -7.35
N SER A 29 4.43 -2.59 -6.87
CA SER A 29 3.82 -1.37 -6.32
C SER A 29 4.62 -0.75 -5.17
N TYR A 30 5.30 -1.56 -4.35
CA TYR A 30 6.16 -1.03 -3.27
C TYR A 30 7.43 -0.41 -3.83
N GLY A 31 8.05 -1.06 -4.82
CA GLY A 31 9.25 -0.58 -5.48
C GLY A 31 9.04 0.77 -6.17
N LEU A 32 7.94 0.90 -6.93
CA LEU A 32 7.58 2.15 -7.62
C LEU A 32 7.39 3.31 -6.65
N HIS A 33 6.58 3.14 -5.59
CA HIS A 33 6.40 4.17 -4.58
C HIS A 33 7.70 4.58 -3.90
N SER A 34 8.52 3.61 -3.52
CA SER A 34 9.74 3.86 -2.77
C SER A 34 10.83 4.49 -3.63
N GLN A 35 10.93 4.10 -4.91
CA GLN A 35 11.84 4.71 -5.85
C GLN A 35 11.46 6.17 -6.12
N TRP A 36 10.17 6.44 -6.38
CA TRP A 36 9.67 7.80 -6.57
C TRP A 36 9.97 8.69 -5.36
N LEU A 37 9.74 8.18 -4.14
CA LEU A 37 10.07 8.90 -2.89
C LEU A 37 11.55 9.22 -2.78
N LYS A 38 12.40 8.24 -3.09
CA LYS A 38 13.86 8.41 -3.08
C LYS A 38 14.30 9.46 -4.08
N ASP A 39 13.76 9.44 -5.30
CA ASP A 39 14.08 10.41 -6.35
C ASP A 39 13.62 11.83 -5.99
N ARG A 40 12.67 11.95 -5.06
CA ARG A 40 12.20 13.21 -4.47
C ARG A 40 12.91 13.61 -3.18
N GLY A 41 14.03 12.97 -2.88
CA GLY A 41 14.91 13.33 -1.78
C GLY A 41 14.54 12.73 -0.42
N MET A 42 13.62 11.74 -0.39
CA MET A 42 13.44 10.96 0.83
C MET A 42 14.72 10.16 1.12
N PRO A 43 15.23 10.20 2.36
CA PRO A 43 16.51 9.62 2.72
C PRO A 43 16.40 8.10 2.86
N PHE A 44 16.20 7.40 1.72
CA PHE A 44 16.01 5.95 1.69
C PHE A 44 17.13 5.24 0.95
N THR A 45 17.70 4.21 1.57
CA THR A 45 18.49 3.17 0.91
C THR A 45 17.60 1.95 0.70
N LEU A 46 17.27 1.64 -0.57
CA LEU A 46 16.38 0.53 -0.93
C LEU A 46 17.15 -0.79 -0.94
N VAL A 47 16.66 -1.76 -0.15
CA VAL A 47 17.25 -3.10 -0.03
C VAL A 47 16.31 -4.09 -0.70
N TYR A 48 16.73 -4.63 -1.83
CA TYR A 48 15.91 -5.47 -2.72
C TYR A 48 16.08 -6.97 -2.47
N ASN A 49 15.29 -7.76 -3.21
CA ASN A 49 15.32 -9.22 -3.29
C ASN A 49 14.69 -9.95 -2.09
N TYR A 50 13.76 -9.33 -1.38
CA TYR A 50 12.88 -10.06 -0.48
C TYR A 50 11.84 -10.84 -1.28
N SER A 51 11.51 -12.07 -0.86
CA SER A 51 10.57 -12.96 -1.59
C SER A 51 9.12 -12.48 -1.49
N GLY A 52 8.80 -11.61 -0.52
CA GLY A 52 7.46 -11.06 -0.30
C GLY A 52 7.34 -10.26 0.98
N THR A 53 6.12 -9.81 1.29
CA THR A 53 5.84 -8.98 2.46
C THR A 53 6.21 -9.66 3.79
N SER A 54 6.03 -10.98 3.89
CA SER A 54 6.41 -11.74 5.10
C SER A 54 7.91 -11.67 5.38
N ASP A 55 8.74 -11.76 4.34
CA ASP A 55 10.20 -11.68 4.50
C ASP A 55 10.65 -10.26 4.85
N MET A 56 10.05 -9.24 4.22
CA MET A 56 10.31 -7.85 4.56
C MET A 56 9.95 -7.55 6.02
N ASN A 57 8.79 -8.02 6.47
CA ASN A 57 8.33 -7.83 7.85
C ASN A 57 9.22 -8.60 8.85
N ALA A 58 9.66 -9.80 8.50
CA ALA A 58 10.61 -10.55 9.32
C ALA A 58 11.97 -9.84 9.44
N ALA A 59 12.51 -9.29 8.35
CA ALA A 59 13.73 -8.49 8.37
C ALA A 59 13.57 -7.20 9.20
N PHE A 60 12.41 -6.54 9.10
CA PHE A 60 12.07 -5.38 9.91
C PHE A 60 12.00 -5.73 11.41
N ASN A 61 11.37 -6.85 11.79
CA ASN A 61 11.28 -7.31 13.17
C ASN A 61 12.66 -7.71 13.73
N ARG A 62 13.51 -8.34 12.91
CA ARG A 62 14.91 -8.68 13.30
C ARG A 62 15.84 -7.47 13.27
N LYS A 63 15.36 -6.28 12.91
CA LYS A 63 16.12 -5.03 12.83
C LYS A 63 17.19 -5.01 11.73
N GLU A 64 17.08 -5.84 10.72
CA GLU A 64 17.96 -5.86 9.54
C GLU A 64 17.70 -4.67 8.62
N VAL A 65 16.44 -4.22 8.55
CA VAL A 65 16.03 -2.98 7.89
C VAL A 65 15.29 -2.07 8.87
N GLU A 66 15.27 -0.77 8.58
CA GLU A 66 14.69 0.23 9.47
C GLU A 66 13.25 0.58 9.11
N ILE A 67 12.88 0.35 7.85
CA ILE A 67 11.54 0.62 7.29
C ILE A 67 11.03 -0.60 6.54
N THR A 68 9.74 -0.90 6.71
CA THR A 68 8.99 -1.82 5.84
C THR A 68 7.95 -1.01 5.05
N PRO A 69 7.74 -1.30 3.75
CA PRO A 69 6.79 -0.55 2.92
C PRO A 69 5.33 -0.97 3.16
N THR A 70 5.08 -1.82 4.13
CA THR A 70 3.77 -2.43 4.40
C THR A 70 3.38 -2.25 5.85
N CYS A 71 2.12 -1.87 6.09
CA CYS A 71 1.56 -1.66 7.42
C CYS A 71 0.02 -1.88 7.44
N ARG A 72 -0.46 -2.84 6.63
CA ARG A 72 -1.89 -3.16 6.58
C ARG A 72 -2.37 -3.69 7.92
N GLN A 73 -3.68 -3.64 8.14
CA GLN A 73 -4.31 -4.11 9.38
C GLN A 73 -3.93 -5.56 9.70
N SER A 74 -4.00 -6.46 8.70
CA SER A 74 -3.65 -7.87 8.84
C SER A 74 -2.18 -8.10 9.23
N GLU A 75 -1.28 -7.23 8.80
CA GLU A 75 0.15 -7.31 9.15
C GLU A 75 0.39 -6.90 10.59
N VAL A 76 -0.29 -5.88 11.07
CA VAL A 76 -0.23 -5.46 12.47
C VAL A 76 -0.87 -6.51 13.40
N GLU A 77 -1.97 -7.14 12.99
CA GLU A 77 -2.59 -8.24 13.74
C GLU A 77 -1.68 -9.49 13.84
N ASN A 78 -0.81 -9.70 12.85
CA ASN A 78 0.20 -10.75 12.86
C ASN A 78 1.49 -10.35 13.58
N ASN A 79 1.71 -9.04 13.81
CA ASN A 79 2.86 -8.47 14.50
C ASN A 79 2.37 -7.48 15.56
N PRO A 80 1.71 -7.95 16.63
CA PRO A 80 1.02 -7.08 17.59
C PRO A 80 1.94 -6.06 18.28
N GLU A 81 3.24 -6.32 18.36
CA GLU A 81 4.24 -5.40 18.89
C GLU A 81 4.31 -4.08 18.08
N TRP A 82 3.92 -4.10 16.81
CA TRP A 82 3.93 -2.88 15.98
C TRP A 82 2.98 -1.82 16.55
N ASN A 83 1.77 -2.21 16.93
CA ASN A 83 0.80 -1.30 17.55
C ASN A 83 1.15 -0.97 19.01
N GLN A 84 1.99 -1.77 19.65
CA GLN A 84 2.45 -1.58 21.03
C GLN A 84 3.68 -0.66 21.12
N GLY A 85 4.06 0.01 20.05
CA GLY A 85 5.14 1.00 20.04
C GLY A 85 6.43 0.57 19.35
N PHE A 86 6.45 -0.60 18.68
CA PHE A 86 7.60 -1.03 17.90
C PHE A 86 7.69 -0.29 16.56
N ALA A 87 6.55 0.03 15.94
CA ALA A 87 6.47 0.68 14.64
C ALA A 87 5.72 2.03 14.69
N THR A 88 6.17 2.96 13.89
CA THR A 88 5.56 4.26 13.63
C THR A 88 5.15 4.34 12.15
N PRO A 89 3.87 4.61 11.80
CA PRO A 89 3.48 4.83 10.43
C PRO A 89 3.99 6.18 9.93
N LEU A 90 4.48 6.21 8.68
CA LEU A 90 4.85 7.48 8.03
C LEU A 90 3.68 8.00 7.19
N PHE A 91 3.14 7.17 6.33
CA PHE A 91 1.94 7.41 5.52
C PHE A 91 1.33 6.06 5.13
N TYR A 92 0.15 6.08 4.54
CA TYR A 92 -0.55 4.90 4.03
C TYR A 92 -1.02 5.13 2.59
N VAL A 93 -1.06 4.06 1.79
CA VAL A 93 -1.24 4.18 0.33
C VAL A 93 -2.71 4.38 -0.06
N SER A 94 -3.65 3.73 0.64
CA SER A 94 -5.07 3.74 0.28
C SER A 94 -5.95 4.11 1.47
N LYS A 95 -6.77 3.19 1.93
CA LYS A 95 -7.63 3.39 3.10
C LYS A 95 -6.80 3.42 4.38
N GLU A 96 -7.11 4.35 5.28
CA GLU A 96 -6.48 4.43 6.59
C GLU A 96 -6.70 3.11 7.35
N PRO A 97 -5.63 2.42 7.78
CA PRO A 97 -5.75 1.23 8.60
C PRO A 97 -6.35 1.54 9.98
N ALA A 98 -7.15 0.63 10.53
CA ALA A 98 -7.82 0.85 11.81
C ALA A 98 -6.83 1.17 12.95
N TRP A 99 -5.68 0.49 13.01
CA TRP A 99 -4.65 0.76 14.01
C TRP A 99 -4.07 2.19 13.94
N VAL A 100 -4.01 2.78 12.73
CA VAL A 100 -3.58 4.19 12.55
C VAL A 100 -4.67 5.12 13.06
N THR A 101 -5.94 4.85 12.73
CA THR A 101 -7.10 5.62 13.24
C THR A 101 -7.15 5.61 14.77
N GLU A 102 -6.98 4.44 15.38
CA GLU A 102 -6.94 4.28 16.84
C GLU A 102 -5.75 5.03 17.45
N GLY A 103 -4.58 4.94 16.81
CA GLY A 103 -3.39 5.68 17.25
C GLY A 103 -3.60 7.19 17.22
N LYS A 104 -4.18 7.73 16.14
CA LYS A 104 -4.53 9.16 16.05
C LYS A 104 -5.52 9.59 17.13
N ALA A 105 -6.55 8.79 17.41
CA ALA A 105 -7.51 9.03 18.48
C ALA A 105 -6.84 9.06 19.86
N ALA A 106 -5.76 8.31 20.04
CA ALA A 106 -4.93 8.29 21.24
C ALA A 106 -3.85 9.39 21.26
N GLY A 107 -3.88 10.34 20.32
CA GLY A 107 -2.90 11.43 20.21
C GLY A 107 -1.55 11.03 19.61
N LYS A 108 -1.45 9.80 19.06
CA LYS A 108 -0.26 9.34 18.34
C LYS A 108 -0.38 9.67 16.85
N TRP A 109 0.75 9.89 16.19
CA TRP A 109 0.88 9.98 14.72
C TRP A 109 -0.08 10.99 14.05
N PRO A 110 -0.19 12.24 14.53
CA PRO A 110 -1.09 13.24 13.93
C PRO A 110 -0.71 13.57 12.48
N TRP A 111 0.54 13.28 12.09
CA TRP A 111 1.05 13.45 10.72
C TRP A 111 0.64 12.33 9.75
N ALA A 112 0.22 11.14 10.23
CA ALA A 112 -0.07 10.02 9.37
C ALA A 112 -1.22 10.37 8.40
N THR A 113 -0.92 10.33 7.11
CA THR A 113 -1.82 10.75 6.03
C THR A 113 -1.70 9.81 4.84
N THR A 114 -2.47 10.03 3.78
CA THR A 114 -2.33 9.25 2.55
C THR A 114 -1.00 9.57 1.86
N PHE A 115 -0.50 8.61 1.08
CA PHE A 115 0.69 8.83 0.25
C PHE A 115 0.49 10.00 -0.71
N THR A 116 -0.69 10.14 -1.31
CA THR A 116 -1.04 11.23 -2.22
C THR A 116 -0.99 12.59 -1.52
N ASP A 117 -1.61 12.69 -0.33
CA ASP A 117 -1.58 13.95 0.44
C ASP A 117 -0.17 14.29 0.92
N PHE A 118 0.59 13.27 1.35
CA PHE A 118 1.99 13.45 1.69
C PHE A 118 2.82 13.97 0.52
N ALA A 119 2.69 13.35 -0.66
CA ALA A 119 3.40 13.77 -1.86
C ALA A 119 3.08 15.22 -2.24
N LYS A 120 1.80 15.61 -2.15
CA LYS A 120 1.34 16.96 -2.41
C LYS A 120 1.89 17.97 -1.40
N ALA A 121 1.75 17.69 -0.11
CA ALA A 121 2.04 18.64 0.96
C ALA A 121 3.53 18.78 1.28
N GLN A 122 4.28 17.69 1.21
CA GLN A 122 5.69 17.66 1.66
C GLN A 122 6.69 17.63 0.50
N LEU A 123 6.31 17.07 -0.65
CA LEU A 123 7.21 16.91 -1.80
C LEU A 123 6.83 17.81 -2.98
N ASN A 124 5.80 18.67 -2.82
CA ASN A 124 5.33 19.57 -3.87
C ASN A 124 5.06 18.86 -5.21
N ALA A 125 4.48 17.65 -5.16
CA ALA A 125 4.17 16.89 -6.36
C ALA A 125 3.23 17.66 -7.28
N SER A 126 3.55 17.71 -8.56
CA SER A 126 2.73 18.33 -9.60
C SER A 126 1.42 17.57 -9.83
N ALA A 127 0.49 18.16 -10.56
CA ALA A 127 -0.78 17.52 -10.90
C ALA A 127 -0.57 16.22 -11.71
N ASP A 128 0.39 16.20 -12.64
CA ASP A 128 0.73 15.00 -13.43
C ASP A 128 1.32 13.90 -12.56
N GLU A 129 2.19 14.27 -11.61
CA GLU A 129 2.75 13.33 -10.65
C GLU A 129 1.69 12.75 -9.72
N LEU A 130 0.79 13.58 -9.21
CA LEU A 130 -0.32 13.12 -8.37
C LEU A 130 -1.24 12.17 -9.14
N ALA A 131 -1.48 12.41 -10.43
CA ALA A 131 -2.25 11.50 -11.29
C ALA A 131 -1.53 10.14 -11.48
N GLY A 132 -0.22 10.14 -11.71
CA GLY A 132 0.59 8.92 -11.78
C GLY A 132 0.63 8.17 -10.45
N ILE A 133 0.84 8.87 -9.34
CA ILE A 133 0.78 8.28 -7.98
C ILE A 133 -0.59 7.66 -7.73
N GLN A 134 -1.68 8.35 -8.05
CA GLN A 134 -3.03 7.81 -7.87
C GLN A 134 -3.25 6.55 -8.68
N ALA A 135 -2.73 6.49 -9.90
CA ALA A 135 -2.77 5.29 -10.74
C ALA A 135 -2.06 4.09 -10.09
N ILE A 136 -0.88 4.31 -9.49
CA ILE A 136 -0.16 3.27 -8.73
C ILE A 136 -0.99 2.85 -7.50
N VAL A 137 -1.58 3.81 -6.78
CA VAL A 137 -2.47 3.54 -5.64
C VAL A 137 -3.64 2.67 -6.05
N ASP A 138 -4.32 3.00 -7.14
CA ASP A 138 -5.50 2.28 -7.63
C ASP A 138 -5.14 0.86 -8.07
N THR A 139 -4.02 0.66 -8.75
CA THR A 139 -3.54 -0.69 -9.12
C THR A 139 -3.14 -1.51 -7.89
N SER A 140 -2.58 -0.89 -6.87
CA SER A 140 -2.17 -1.58 -5.63
C SER A 140 -3.38 -2.14 -4.84
N GLN A 141 -4.58 -1.63 -5.08
CA GLN A 141 -5.82 -2.16 -4.49
C GLN A 141 -6.30 -3.44 -5.17
N SER A 142 -5.83 -3.72 -6.40
CA SER A 142 -6.21 -4.88 -7.21
C SER A 142 -5.30 -6.09 -6.92
N THR A 143 -5.27 -6.56 -5.68
CA THR A 143 -4.29 -7.57 -5.23
C THR A 143 -4.56 -8.98 -5.69
N ARG A 144 -5.81 -9.33 -5.98
CA ARG A 144 -6.24 -10.65 -6.45
C ARG A 144 -7.28 -10.49 -7.56
N VAL A 145 -6.83 -10.54 -8.80
CA VAL A 145 -7.66 -10.36 -9.99
C VAL A 145 -8.02 -11.71 -10.58
N PHE A 146 -9.30 -11.90 -10.91
CA PHE A 146 -9.79 -13.00 -11.72
C PHE A 146 -10.12 -12.46 -13.10
N ALA A 147 -9.50 -13.00 -14.12
CA ALA A 147 -9.69 -12.59 -15.50
C ALA A 147 -10.18 -13.76 -16.36
N MET A 148 -10.88 -13.44 -17.43
CA MET A 148 -11.36 -14.38 -18.44
C MET A 148 -10.84 -13.98 -19.82
N PRO A 149 -10.75 -14.93 -20.77
CA PRO A 149 -10.43 -14.61 -22.15
C PRO A 149 -11.39 -13.55 -22.72
N ALA A 150 -10.88 -12.65 -23.55
CA ALA A 150 -11.68 -11.57 -24.15
C ALA A 150 -12.87 -12.10 -25.01
N SER A 151 -12.79 -13.34 -25.48
CA SER A 151 -13.83 -14.00 -26.22
C SER A 151 -14.97 -14.63 -25.39
N THR A 152 -14.89 -14.48 -24.05
CA THR A 152 -15.93 -15.03 -23.15
C THR A 152 -17.25 -14.30 -23.36
N PRO A 153 -18.38 -15.01 -23.59
CA PRO A 153 -19.69 -14.39 -23.82
C PRO A 153 -20.11 -13.51 -22.61
N ASP A 154 -20.73 -12.36 -22.90
CA ASP A 154 -21.10 -11.35 -21.89
C ASP A 154 -22.03 -11.90 -20.79
N ASN A 155 -22.93 -12.80 -21.12
CA ASN A 155 -23.80 -13.43 -20.14
C ASN A 155 -23.05 -14.32 -19.16
N VAL A 156 -21.96 -14.98 -19.61
CA VAL A 156 -21.08 -15.76 -18.73
C VAL A 156 -20.27 -14.84 -17.84
N VAL A 157 -19.71 -13.77 -18.40
CA VAL A 157 -18.98 -12.74 -17.62
C VAL A 157 -19.88 -12.15 -16.54
N SER A 158 -21.11 -11.78 -16.89
CA SER A 158 -22.08 -11.20 -15.95
C SER A 158 -22.45 -12.17 -14.85
N ALA A 159 -22.73 -13.43 -15.17
CA ALA A 159 -23.06 -14.46 -14.20
C ALA A 159 -21.90 -14.71 -13.21
N LEU A 160 -20.66 -14.78 -13.70
CA LEU A 160 -19.49 -14.98 -12.87
C LEU A 160 -19.18 -13.75 -11.97
N ARG A 161 -19.40 -12.54 -12.46
CA ARG A 161 -19.27 -11.32 -11.63
C ARG A 161 -20.24 -11.31 -10.46
N VAL A 162 -21.50 -11.69 -10.70
CA VAL A 162 -22.51 -11.82 -9.62
C VAL A 162 -22.08 -12.90 -8.63
N ALA A 163 -21.80 -14.11 -9.10
CA ALA A 163 -21.41 -15.21 -8.24
C ALA A 163 -20.13 -14.90 -7.40
N PHE A 164 -19.17 -14.20 -7.99
CA PHE A 164 -17.97 -13.76 -7.28
C PHE A 164 -18.30 -12.77 -6.16
N SER A 165 -19.14 -11.77 -6.44
CA SER A 165 -19.58 -10.80 -5.44
C SER A 165 -20.33 -11.48 -4.31
N ASP A 166 -21.27 -12.36 -4.63
CA ASP A 166 -22.06 -13.11 -3.64
C ASP A 166 -21.18 -13.93 -2.69
N VAL A 167 -20.12 -14.56 -3.23
CA VAL A 167 -19.17 -15.31 -2.40
C VAL A 167 -18.36 -14.38 -1.48
N ILE A 168 -17.76 -13.33 -2.02
CA ILE A 168 -16.89 -12.42 -1.26
C ILE A 168 -17.66 -11.68 -0.16
N GLU A 169 -18.93 -11.36 -0.39
CA GLU A 169 -19.81 -10.67 0.56
C GLU A 169 -20.53 -11.63 1.51
N SER A 170 -20.41 -12.95 1.32
CA SER A 170 -21.05 -13.91 2.19
C SER A 170 -20.48 -13.91 3.60
N GLU A 171 -21.35 -14.04 4.60
CA GLU A 171 -20.93 -14.11 6.00
C GLU A 171 -19.92 -15.25 6.27
N ALA A 172 -20.09 -16.38 5.60
CA ALA A 172 -19.21 -17.54 5.74
C ALA A 172 -17.80 -17.24 5.24
N PHE A 173 -17.66 -16.60 4.08
CA PHE A 173 -16.37 -16.21 3.53
C PHE A 173 -15.69 -15.15 4.40
N ILE A 174 -16.41 -14.11 4.81
CA ILE A 174 -15.90 -13.04 5.68
C ILE A 174 -15.41 -13.62 7.01
N ALA A 175 -16.17 -14.54 7.61
CA ALA A 175 -15.80 -15.19 8.87
C ALA A 175 -14.53 -16.06 8.73
N ASP A 176 -14.39 -16.83 7.63
CA ASP A 176 -13.19 -17.62 7.38
C ASP A 176 -11.96 -16.75 7.15
N MET A 177 -12.08 -15.69 6.37
CA MET A 177 -10.98 -14.74 6.13
C MET A 177 -10.55 -14.04 7.41
N LYS A 178 -11.50 -13.58 8.23
CA LYS A 178 -11.22 -12.99 9.54
C LYS A 178 -10.48 -13.97 10.47
N LYS A 179 -10.89 -15.24 10.49
CA LYS A 179 -10.20 -16.30 11.26
C LYS A 179 -8.75 -16.48 10.80
N ARG A 180 -8.49 -16.28 9.51
CA ARG A 180 -7.15 -16.36 8.91
C ARG A 180 -6.39 -15.04 8.99
N LYS A 181 -6.99 -13.99 9.57
CA LYS A 181 -6.43 -12.64 9.66
C LYS A 181 -6.12 -12.03 8.28
N TYR A 182 -6.99 -12.27 7.30
CA TYR A 182 -6.92 -11.64 6.00
C TYR A 182 -7.94 -10.50 5.92
N ASP A 183 -7.51 -9.37 5.33
CA ASP A 183 -8.41 -8.29 4.97
C ASP A 183 -9.26 -8.70 3.77
N VAL A 184 -10.57 -8.40 3.84
CA VAL A 184 -11.51 -8.63 2.76
C VAL A 184 -12.01 -7.30 2.22
N GLY A 185 -11.92 -7.14 0.90
CA GLY A 185 -12.49 -6.01 0.18
C GLY A 185 -12.89 -6.45 -1.23
N LEU A 186 -14.11 -6.14 -1.62
CA LEU A 186 -14.57 -6.40 -2.98
C LEU A 186 -14.27 -5.21 -3.87
N LEU A 187 -13.47 -5.43 -4.92
CA LEU A 187 -13.42 -4.56 -6.09
C LEU A 187 -14.23 -5.24 -7.20
N THR A 188 -15.35 -4.66 -7.58
CA THR A 188 -16.22 -5.24 -8.62
C THR A 188 -15.52 -5.25 -9.97
N GLY A 189 -15.90 -6.21 -10.85
CA GLY A 189 -15.31 -6.29 -12.18
C GLY A 189 -15.52 -5.01 -13.03
N SER A 190 -16.62 -4.29 -12.84
CA SER A 190 -16.85 -2.99 -13.49
C SER A 190 -15.94 -1.89 -12.93
N ALA A 191 -15.73 -1.85 -11.62
CA ALA A 191 -14.82 -0.88 -11.02
C ALA A 191 -13.36 -1.15 -11.43
N LEU A 192 -12.94 -2.41 -11.47
CA LEU A 192 -11.62 -2.80 -11.97
C LEU A 192 -11.43 -2.41 -13.43
N GLN A 193 -12.44 -2.66 -14.27
CA GLN A 193 -12.41 -2.27 -15.69
C GLN A 193 -12.24 -0.76 -15.85
N ALA A 194 -13.02 0.04 -15.09
CA ALA A 194 -12.91 1.49 -15.11
C ALA A 194 -11.53 1.99 -14.66
N SER A 195 -10.93 1.36 -13.64
CA SER A 195 -9.55 1.67 -13.21
C SER A 195 -8.54 1.40 -14.33
N ILE A 196 -8.62 0.26 -15.01
CA ILE A 196 -7.73 -0.06 -16.13
C ILE A 196 -7.91 0.93 -17.29
N GLU A 197 -9.14 1.29 -17.61
CA GLU A 197 -9.43 2.30 -18.66
C GLU A 197 -8.89 3.68 -18.29
N SER A 198 -8.96 4.08 -17.03
CA SER A 198 -8.40 5.35 -16.57
C SER A 198 -6.88 5.37 -16.69
N LEU A 199 -6.19 4.27 -16.41
CA LEU A 199 -4.75 4.13 -16.60
C LEU A 199 -4.33 4.33 -18.07
N ASN A 200 -5.08 3.73 -18.99
CA ASN A 200 -4.82 3.87 -20.43
C ASN A 200 -4.99 5.29 -20.97
N ASN A 201 -5.73 6.13 -20.23
CA ASN A 201 -6.01 7.52 -20.60
C ASN A 201 -5.12 8.54 -19.86
N LEU A 202 -4.16 8.09 -19.07
CA LEU A 202 -3.24 9.00 -18.37
C LEU A 202 -2.37 9.79 -19.38
N PRO A 203 -2.11 11.07 -19.10
CA PRO A 203 -1.13 11.84 -19.85
C PRO A 203 0.24 11.17 -19.87
N PRO A 204 1.03 11.32 -20.95
CA PRO A 204 2.40 10.77 -21.00
C PRO A 204 3.30 11.20 -19.84
N ALA A 205 3.14 12.43 -19.35
CA ALA A 205 3.88 12.92 -18.18
C ALA A 205 3.53 12.17 -16.89
N SER A 206 2.27 11.78 -16.72
CA SER A 206 1.83 10.96 -15.57
C SER A 206 2.28 9.50 -15.70
N LEU A 207 2.30 8.94 -16.92
CA LEU A 207 2.79 7.60 -17.20
C LEU A 207 4.30 7.46 -16.95
N ALA A 208 5.08 8.51 -17.10
CA ALA A 208 6.51 8.50 -16.82
C ALA A 208 6.85 8.26 -15.33
N ILE A 209 5.84 8.28 -14.45
CA ILE A 209 5.99 8.07 -13.01
C ILE A 209 5.64 6.63 -12.62
N VAL A 210 4.89 5.93 -13.46
CA VAL A 210 4.45 4.55 -13.30
C VAL A 210 5.38 3.59 -14.05
#